data_8cd8d3bd9ba050d76652a3472942e6fd
#
_entry.id   8cd8d3bd9ba050d76652a3472942e6fd
#
_cell.length_a   1.000
_cell.length_b   1.000
_cell.length_c   1.000
_cell.angle_alpha   90.00
_cell.angle_beta   90.00
_cell.angle_gamma   90.00
#
_symmetry.space_group_name_H-M   'P 1'
#
loop_
_entity.id
_entity.type
_entity.pdbx_description
1 polymer ?
#
loop_
_entity_poly.entity_id
_entity_poly.type
_entity_poly.pdbx_seq_one_letter_code
_entity_poly.pdbx_strand_id
1 'polypeptide(L)'
;KVYGVAKWGETPLEGVEVKLAGEGLEDISATTDAEGKYELTGVKADEAYTLTAEDKTGEFRAVESQEVNSDVDTEKNFAFSIIPISVSIDKTGVKPFSYKRALDFSGTAVKAYVVKKVNRNYTELTEIQKVPAGCGVILKADADEHSVTPVEKADAVEGNLLVGTVDKEFTIEAASVGKAWSLKKNDGIMQFMSEAGTKVAKNSAYLAYESTESVIYLNQTDGIRVITTSGNGMLDESKPMYNLAGQMVGKDYKGVVIQNGKKYNK
;
A
#
# COMPACT_ATOMS: atom_id res chain seq x y z
N LYS A 1 -37.60 -21.91 -2.52
CA LYS A 1 -36.29 -21.53 -2.04
C LYS A 1 -35.93 -20.10 -2.45
N VAL A 2 -35.00 -19.48 -1.71
CA VAL A 2 -34.39 -18.19 -2.07
C VAL A 2 -32.89 -18.45 -2.33
N TYR A 3 -32.37 -17.93 -3.42
CA TYR A 3 -30.99 -18.14 -3.82
C TYR A 3 -30.42 -16.91 -4.53
N GLY A 4 -29.11 -16.84 -4.69
CA GLY A 4 -28.47 -15.74 -5.40
C GLY A 4 -26.97 -15.69 -5.21
N VAL A 5 -26.38 -14.55 -5.53
CA VAL A 5 -24.95 -14.29 -5.40
C VAL A 5 -24.69 -12.99 -4.67
N ALA A 6 -23.61 -12.96 -3.87
CA ALA A 6 -23.05 -11.78 -3.27
C ALA A 6 -21.73 -11.43 -3.99
N LYS A 7 -21.59 -10.19 -4.46
CA LYS A 7 -20.43 -9.73 -5.21
C LYS A 7 -19.99 -8.32 -4.81
N TRP A 8 -18.71 -8.04 -5.04
CA TRP A 8 -18.16 -6.70 -5.13
C TRP A 8 -17.64 -6.48 -6.56
N GLY A 9 -18.31 -5.62 -7.32
CA GLY A 9 -18.09 -5.54 -8.77
C GLY A 9 -18.30 -6.89 -9.44
N GLU A 10 -17.28 -7.44 -10.06
CA GLU A 10 -17.29 -8.78 -10.65
C GLU A 10 -16.74 -9.87 -9.71
N THR A 11 -16.15 -9.45 -8.58
CA THR A 11 -15.53 -10.38 -7.63
C THR A 11 -16.57 -11.02 -6.72
N PRO A 12 -16.73 -12.37 -6.73
CA PRO A 12 -17.61 -13.07 -5.80
C PRO A 12 -17.09 -12.95 -4.37
N LEU A 13 -18.00 -12.88 -3.41
CA LEU A 13 -17.67 -12.77 -1.98
C LEU A 13 -18.04 -14.09 -1.27
N GLU A 14 -17.00 -14.82 -0.87
CA GLU A 14 -17.11 -15.98 -0.01
C GLU A 14 -17.29 -15.55 1.45
N GLY A 15 -18.09 -16.32 2.23
CA GLY A 15 -18.22 -16.11 3.67
C GLY A 15 -19.22 -15.04 4.08
N VAL A 16 -19.99 -14.47 3.16
CA VAL A 16 -21.09 -13.54 3.48
C VAL A 16 -22.24 -14.35 4.11
N GLU A 17 -22.66 -13.93 5.29
CA GLU A 17 -23.85 -14.49 5.94
C GLU A 17 -25.12 -13.89 5.33
N VAL A 18 -25.98 -14.74 4.77
CA VAL A 18 -27.28 -14.36 4.23
C VAL A 18 -28.36 -14.95 5.11
N LYS A 19 -29.28 -14.08 5.57
CA LYS A 19 -30.31 -14.46 6.53
C LYS A 19 -31.70 -14.03 6.02
N LEU A 20 -32.65 -14.93 6.12
CA LEU A 20 -34.06 -14.71 5.85
C LEU A 20 -34.83 -14.77 7.16
N ALA A 21 -35.48 -13.70 7.54
CA ALA A 21 -36.26 -13.56 8.77
C ALA A 21 -37.70 -13.13 8.44
N GLY A 22 -38.69 -13.72 9.13
CA GLY A 22 -40.11 -13.38 9.02
C GLY A 22 -40.76 -13.29 10.39
N GLU A 23 -41.84 -12.51 10.52
CA GLU A 23 -42.53 -12.32 11.78
C GLU A 23 -43.14 -13.66 12.29
N GLY A 24 -42.72 -14.10 13.47
CA GLY A 24 -43.16 -15.35 14.06
C GLY A 24 -42.61 -16.62 13.38
N LEU A 25 -41.64 -16.50 12.50
CA LEU A 25 -41.00 -17.60 11.80
C LEU A 25 -39.57 -17.84 12.33
N GLU A 26 -39.06 -19.06 12.16
CA GLU A 26 -37.65 -19.33 12.44
C GLU A 26 -36.76 -18.69 11.33
N ASP A 27 -35.64 -18.12 11.74
CA ASP A 27 -34.64 -17.60 10.83
C ASP A 27 -34.00 -18.72 10.01
N ILE A 28 -33.84 -18.48 8.72
CA ILE A 28 -33.13 -19.37 7.81
C ILE A 28 -31.84 -18.64 7.37
N SER A 29 -30.69 -19.26 7.52
CA SER A 29 -29.42 -18.65 7.14
C SER A 29 -28.55 -19.57 6.29
N ALA A 30 -27.72 -18.98 5.46
CA ALA A 30 -26.67 -19.64 4.68
C ALA A 30 -25.44 -18.73 4.59
N THR A 31 -24.30 -19.32 4.28
CA THR A 31 -23.08 -18.59 4.01
C THR A 31 -22.71 -18.78 2.54
N THR A 32 -22.26 -17.72 1.87
CA THR A 32 -21.86 -17.80 0.47
C THR A 32 -20.61 -18.66 0.30
N ASP A 33 -20.58 -19.43 -0.80
CA ASP A 33 -19.44 -20.24 -1.22
C ASP A 33 -18.36 -19.41 -1.95
N ALA A 34 -17.31 -20.06 -2.46
CA ALA A 34 -16.22 -19.44 -3.19
C ALA A 34 -16.64 -18.72 -4.48
N GLU A 35 -17.76 -19.10 -5.07
CA GLU A 35 -18.40 -18.43 -6.20
C GLU A 35 -19.38 -17.32 -5.78
N GLY A 36 -19.44 -17.02 -4.47
CA GLY A 36 -20.35 -16.03 -3.89
C GLY A 36 -21.81 -16.48 -3.84
N LYS A 37 -22.11 -17.74 -4.11
CA LYS A 37 -23.47 -18.25 -4.19
C LYS A 37 -24.01 -18.64 -2.83
N TYR A 38 -25.33 -18.48 -2.64
CA TYR A 38 -26.06 -18.96 -1.49
C TYR A 38 -27.41 -19.56 -1.89
N GLU A 39 -27.93 -20.45 -1.07
CA GLU A 39 -29.26 -21.03 -1.21
C GLU A 39 -29.90 -21.21 0.18
N LEU A 40 -31.11 -20.68 0.35
CA LEU A 40 -31.95 -20.79 1.54
C LEU A 40 -33.15 -21.71 1.23
N THR A 41 -33.21 -22.83 1.87
CA THR A 41 -34.28 -23.82 1.71
C THR A 41 -35.25 -23.84 2.92
N GLY A 42 -36.41 -24.46 2.80
CA GLY A 42 -37.39 -24.48 3.88
C GLY A 42 -38.24 -23.22 4.01
N VAL A 43 -38.17 -22.35 3.02
CA VAL A 43 -38.97 -21.11 2.96
C VAL A 43 -40.45 -21.48 2.77
N LYS A 44 -41.32 -21.01 3.68
CA LYS A 44 -42.77 -21.24 3.60
C LYS A 44 -43.41 -20.37 2.54
N ALA A 45 -44.33 -20.90 1.77
CA ALA A 45 -45.10 -20.12 0.81
C ALA A 45 -46.09 -19.20 1.56
N ASP A 46 -46.51 -18.15 0.87
CA ASP A 46 -47.46 -17.12 1.35
C ASP A 46 -47.04 -16.35 2.62
N GLU A 47 -45.76 -16.40 2.97
CA GLU A 47 -45.20 -15.67 4.09
C GLU A 47 -44.28 -14.53 3.61
N ALA A 48 -44.26 -13.44 4.36
CA ALA A 48 -43.37 -12.31 4.10
C ALA A 48 -42.07 -12.44 4.89
N TYR A 49 -40.94 -12.25 4.19
CA TYR A 49 -39.61 -12.31 4.78
C TYR A 49 -38.80 -11.08 4.42
N THR A 50 -37.89 -10.72 5.32
CA THR A 50 -36.80 -9.79 5.06
C THR A 50 -35.50 -10.56 4.88
N LEU A 51 -34.85 -10.37 3.73
CA LEU A 51 -33.56 -10.98 3.39
C LEU A 51 -32.46 -9.95 3.66
N THR A 52 -31.47 -10.34 4.45
CA THR A 52 -30.29 -9.53 4.78
C THR A 52 -29.01 -10.25 4.39
N ALA A 53 -27.96 -9.50 4.09
CA ALA A 53 -26.63 -10.03 3.85
C ALA A 53 -25.58 -9.21 4.59
N GLU A 54 -24.66 -9.88 5.29
CA GLU A 54 -23.65 -9.24 6.11
C GLU A 54 -22.26 -9.85 5.85
N ASP A 55 -21.29 -8.99 5.56
CA ASP A 55 -19.88 -9.34 5.57
C ASP A 55 -19.32 -9.23 6.98
N LYS A 56 -18.89 -10.34 7.56
CA LYS A 56 -18.32 -10.42 8.92
C LYS A 56 -16.85 -9.96 8.99
N THR A 57 -16.20 -9.73 7.86
CA THR A 57 -14.80 -9.25 7.83
C THR A 57 -14.69 -7.77 8.14
N GLY A 58 -15.77 -7.01 7.96
CA GLY A 58 -15.80 -5.56 8.10
C GLY A 58 -15.13 -4.81 6.94
N GLU A 59 -14.84 -5.50 5.83
CA GLU A 59 -14.24 -4.88 4.64
C GLU A 59 -15.27 -4.21 3.73
N PHE A 60 -16.52 -4.63 3.81
CA PHE A 60 -17.60 -4.14 2.97
C PHE A 60 -18.66 -3.41 3.77
N ARG A 61 -19.30 -2.43 3.11
CA ARG A 61 -20.44 -1.71 3.68
C ARG A 61 -21.64 -2.63 3.77
N ALA A 62 -22.47 -2.41 4.78
CA ALA A 62 -23.77 -3.04 4.85
C ALA A 62 -24.57 -2.75 3.56
N VAL A 63 -25.27 -3.78 3.08
CA VAL A 63 -26.20 -3.67 1.95
C VAL A 63 -27.63 -3.53 2.45
N GLU A 64 -28.50 -2.98 1.62
CA GLU A 64 -29.92 -2.86 1.96
C GLU A 64 -30.58 -4.24 2.02
N SER A 65 -31.50 -4.41 2.97
CA SER A 65 -32.35 -5.57 3.05
C SER A 65 -33.33 -5.64 1.87
N GLN A 66 -33.73 -6.83 1.51
CA GLN A 66 -34.66 -7.07 0.43
C GLN A 66 -35.90 -7.82 0.94
N GLU A 67 -37.09 -7.38 0.53
CA GLU A 67 -38.31 -8.11 0.80
C GLU A 67 -38.45 -9.32 -0.12
N VAL A 68 -38.95 -10.41 0.45
CA VAL A 68 -39.22 -11.66 -0.26
C VAL A 68 -40.60 -12.17 0.12
N ASN A 69 -41.46 -12.33 -0.88
CA ASN A 69 -42.73 -13.06 -0.79
C ASN A 69 -42.55 -14.35 -1.58
N SER A 70 -42.52 -15.49 -0.92
CA SER A 70 -42.00 -16.71 -1.49
C SER A 70 -43.07 -17.69 -1.93
N ASP A 71 -43.71 -17.46 -3.08
CA ASP A 71 -44.57 -18.44 -3.73
C ASP A 71 -43.82 -19.37 -4.69
N VAL A 72 -42.65 -18.92 -5.15
CA VAL A 72 -41.79 -19.61 -6.12
C VAL A 72 -40.34 -19.45 -5.74
N ASP A 73 -39.48 -20.24 -6.40
CA ASP A 73 -38.01 -20.04 -6.29
C ASP A 73 -37.64 -18.63 -6.72
N THR A 74 -37.01 -17.90 -5.81
CA THR A 74 -36.72 -16.46 -5.98
C THR A 74 -35.22 -16.19 -5.98
N GLU A 75 -34.73 -15.54 -7.03
CA GLU A 75 -33.35 -15.09 -7.10
C GLU A 75 -33.21 -13.68 -6.49
N LYS A 76 -32.24 -13.51 -5.59
CA LYS A 76 -31.88 -12.25 -4.95
C LYS A 76 -30.37 -12.11 -4.91
N ASN A 77 -29.84 -11.05 -5.49
CA ASN A 77 -28.41 -10.81 -5.54
C ASN A 77 -28.03 -9.60 -4.67
N PHE A 78 -26.82 -9.64 -4.08
CA PHE A 78 -26.28 -8.55 -3.29
C PHE A 78 -25.02 -7.97 -3.93
N ALA A 79 -25.02 -6.65 -4.14
CA ALA A 79 -23.88 -5.89 -4.61
C ALA A 79 -23.26 -5.11 -3.46
N PHE A 80 -22.10 -5.54 -3.00
CA PHE A 80 -21.37 -4.92 -1.91
C PHE A 80 -20.49 -3.77 -2.39
N SER A 81 -20.27 -2.79 -1.52
CA SER A 81 -19.31 -1.69 -1.71
C SER A 81 -18.19 -1.82 -0.69
N ILE A 82 -16.94 -1.75 -1.14
CA ILE A 82 -15.77 -1.85 -0.26
C ILE A 82 -15.59 -0.58 0.56
N ILE A 83 -15.10 -0.74 1.79
CA ILE A 83 -14.75 0.38 2.66
C ILE A 83 -13.31 0.81 2.34
N PRO A 84 -13.06 2.12 2.10
CA PRO A 84 -11.70 2.62 1.96
C PRO A 84 -10.85 2.32 3.20
N ILE A 85 -9.58 2.03 3.00
CA ILE A 85 -8.62 1.82 4.09
C ILE A 85 -8.00 3.15 4.52
N SER A 86 -7.59 3.25 5.79
CA SER A 86 -6.78 4.35 6.29
C SER A 86 -5.29 3.98 6.23
N VAL A 87 -4.49 4.88 5.67
CA VAL A 87 -3.03 4.77 5.59
C VAL A 87 -2.41 5.94 6.32
N SER A 88 -1.80 5.67 7.47
CA SER A 88 -1.07 6.67 8.25
C SER A 88 0.33 6.87 7.69
N ILE A 89 0.70 8.10 7.38
CA ILE A 89 2.05 8.53 7.02
C ILE A 89 2.59 9.39 8.17
N ASP A 90 3.77 9.06 8.66
CA ASP A 90 4.41 9.81 9.74
C ASP A 90 5.18 11.05 9.23
N LYS A 91 5.82 11.77 10.17
CA LYS A 91 6.61 12.99 9.87
C LYS A 91 7.82 12.76 8.94
N THR A 92 8.13 11.52 8.58
CA THR A 92 9.13 11.25 7.54
C THR A 92 8.60 11.51 6.15
N GLY A 93 7.28 11.54 5.97
CA GLY A 93 6.61 11.64 4.68
C GLY A 93 6.78 10.39 3.81
N VAL A 94 7.32 9.29 4.36
CA VAL A 94 7.67 8.07 3.61
C VAL A 94 7.28 6.83 4.39
N LYS A 95 6.62 5.88 3.72
CA LYS A 95 6.21 4.61 4.33
C LYS A 95 6.42 3.44 3.37
N PRO A 96 7.22 2.42 3.74
CA PRO A 96 7.17 1.14 3.05
C PRO A 96 5.83 0.46 3.34
N PHE A 97 5.20 -0.09 2.29
CA PHE A 97 3.81 -0.53 2.41
C PHE A 97 3.50 -1.69 1.45
N SER A 98 2.59 -2.55 1.85
CA SER A 98 1.90 -3.53 1.02
C SER A 98 0.52 -3.80 1.59
N TYR A 99 -0.40 -4.29 0.75
CA TYR A 99 -1.74 -4.61 1.19
C TYR A 99 -2.28 -5.85 0.46
N LYS A 100 -3.20 -6.58 1.11
CA LYS A 100 -3.75 -7.83 0.58
C LYS A 100 -4.66 -7.66 -0.66
N ARG A 101 -5.15 -6.45 -0.93
CA ARG A 101 -5.96 -6.11 -2.11
C ARG A 101 -5.22 -5.09 -2.97
N ALA A 102 -5.59 -5.02 -4.23
CA ALA A 102 -5.14 -3.93 -5.09
C ALA A 102 -5.71 -2.59 -4.60
N LEU A 103 -4.93 -1.52 -4.76
CA LEU A 103 -5.27 -0.18 -4.29
C LEU A 103 -5.16 0.83 -5.42
N ASP A 104 -6.04 1.84 -5.43
CA ASP A 104 -5.99 2.96 -6.36
C ASP A 104 -5.60 4.24 -5.62
N PHE A 105 -4.43 4.77 -5.96
CA PHE A 105 -3.91 6.03 -5.43
C PHE A 105 -4.19 7.22 -6.35
N SER A 106 -4.83 7.01 -7.51
CA SER A 106 -5.22 8.11 -8.39
C SER A 106 -6.20 9.04 -7.68
N GLY A 107 -5.97 10.34 -7.80
CA GLY A 107 -6.81 11.34 -7.13
C GLY A 107 -6.60 11.47 -5.61
N THR A 108 -5.65 10.73 -5.02
CA THR A 108 -5.26 10.89 -3.61
C THR A 108 -4.02 11.77 -3.46
N ALA A 109 -3.78 12.29 -2.24
CA ALA A 109 -2.54 12.98 -1.92
C ALA A 109 -1.33 12.03 -1.76
N VAL A 110 -1.58 10.73 -1.65
CA VAL A 110 -0.54 9.70 -1.50
C VAL A 110 -0.03 9.26 -2.85
N LYS A 111 1.28 9.27 -3.02
CA LYS A 111 1.96 8.74 -4.21
C LYS A 111 2.63 7.42 -3.90
N ALA A 112 2.41 6.42 -4.74
CA ALA A 112 2.99 5.09 -4.61
C ALA A 112 4.14 4.90 -5.60
N TYR A 113 5.26 4.36 -5.12
CA TYR A 113 6.46 4.14 -5.91
C TYR A 113 6.94 2.70 -5.79
N VAL A 114 7.41 2.15 -6.89
CA VAL A 114 8.17 0.92 -6.96
C VAL A 114 9.65 1.21 -7.20
N VAL A 115 10.52 0.26 -6.86
CA VAL A 115 11.95 0.31 -7.17
C VAL A 115 12.24 -0.69 -8.28
N LYS A 116 12.57 -0.23 -9.47
CA LYS A 116 12.92 -1.11 -10.61
C LYS A 116 14.42 -1.29 -10.79
N LYS A 117 15.21 -0.41 -10.18
CA LYS A 117 16.65 -0.44 -10.32
C LYS A 117 17.34 0.19 -9.13
N VAL A 118 18.54 -0.29 -8.83
CA VAL A 118 19.50 0.35 -7.92
C VAL A 118 20.72 0.75 -8.74
N ASN A 119 21.03 2.03 -8.74
CA ASN A 119 22.21 2.58 -9.41
C ASN A 119 23.27 2.92 -8.37
N ARG A 120 24.39 2.19 -8.38
CA ARG A 120 25.38 2.24 -7.29
C ARG A 120 24.68 1.93 -5.97
N ASN A 121 24.52 2.93 -5.10
CA ASN A 121 23.81 2.80 -3.82
C ASN A 121 22.56 3.69 -3.72
N TYR A 122 21.87 3.95 -4.84
CA TYR A 122 20.64 4.74 -4.90
C TYR A 122 19.53 3.98 -5.62
N THR A 123 18.33 3.96 -5.04
CA THR A 123 17.15 3.42 -5.72
C THR A 123 16.62 4.38 -6.78
N GLU A 124 16.16 3.86 -7.90
CA GLU A 124 15.34 4.57 -8.87
C GLU A 124 13.86 4.30 -8.57
N LEU A 125 13.12 5.35 -8.21
CA LEU A 125 11.69 5.28 -7.90
C LEU A 125 10.87 5.51 -9.17
N THR A 126 9.91 4.64 -9.42
CA THR A 126 8.92 4.79 -10.49
C THR A 126 7.54 4.92 -9.85
N GLU A 127 6.86 6.04 -10.11
CA GLU A 127 5.50 6.27 -9.62
C GLU A 127 4.50 5.35 -10.34
N ILE A 128 3.57 4.79 -9.58
CA ILE A 128 2.44 4.01 -10.08
C ILE A 128 1.16 4.48 -9.39
N GLN A 129 0.04 4.50 -10.11
CA GLN A 129 -1.24 4.93 -9.56
C GLN A 129 -2.02 3.77 -8.95
N LYS A 130 -1.99 2.60 -9.58
CA LYS A 130 -2.64 1.39 -9.09
C LYS A 130 -1.59 0.38 -8.62
N VAL A 131 -1.73 -0.05 -7.39
CA VAL A 131 -0.82 -1.00 -6.73
C VAL A 131 -1.48 -2.37 -6.70
N PRO A 132 -0.89 -3.41 -7.31
CA PRO A 132 -1.43 -4.76 -7.23
C PRO A 132 -1.48 -5.31 -5.81
N ALA A 133 -2.36 -6.27 -5.57
CA ALA A 133 -2.43 -7.01 -4.31
C ALA A 133 -1.05 -7.63 -3.98
N GLY A 134 -0.59 -7.47 -2.75
CA GLY A 134 0.69 -8.01 -2.28
C GLY A 134 1.94 -7.26 -2.75
N CYS A 135 1.81 -6.32 -3.68
CA CYS A 135 2.95 -5.57 -4.21
C CYS A 135 3.57 -4.67 -3.13
N GLY A 136 4.89 -4.77 -2.93
CA GLY A 136 5.65 -3.87 -2.08
C GLY A 136 5.84 -2.51 -2.75
N VAL A 137 5.56 -1.42 -2.04
CA VAL A 137 5.72 -0.04 -2.52
C VAL A 137 6.31 0.86 -1.45
N ILE A 138 6.83 2.01 -1.87
CA ILE A 138 7.11 3.15 -1.00
C ILE A 138 6.01 4.18 -1.23
N LEU A 139 5.28 4.51 -0.19
CA LEU A 139 4.31 5.60 -0.20
C LEU A 139 4.98 6.90 0.21
N LYS A 140 4.58 8.00 -0.43
CA LYS A 140 4.99 9.36 -0.08
C LYS A 140 3.77 10.26 -0.01
N ALA A 141 3.64 10.98 1.10
CA ALA A 141 2.63 12.01 1.33
C ALA A 141 3.04 12.87 2.54
N ASP A 142 2.30 13.93 2.79
CA ASP A 142 2.39 14.67 4.05
C ASP A 142 1.99 13.77 5.23
N ALA A 143 2.49 14.12 6.42
CA ALA A 143 2.19 13.37 7.64
C ALA A 143 0.73 13.55 8.03
N ASP A 144 -0.08 12.55 7.78
CA ASP A 144 -1.52 12.50 8.11
C ASP A 144 -2.08 11.08 7.92
N GLU A 145 -3.35 10.91 8.23
CA GLU A 145 -4.17 9.77 7.85
C GLU A 145 -4.79 10.00 6.47
N HIS A 146 -4.53 9.09 5.55
CA HIS A 146 -5.00 9.16 4.17
C HIS A 146 -5.97 8.01 3.86
N SER A 147 -7.09 8.35 3.24
CA SER A 147 -8.07 7.36 2.78
C SER A 147 -7.69 6.87 1.38
N VAL A 148 -7.60 5.55 1.20
CA VAL A 148 -7.29 4.91 -0.09
C VAL A 148 -8.32 3.83 -0.38
N THR A 149 -8.83 3.80 -1.60
CA THR A 149 -9.88 2.85 -1.98
C THR A 149 -9.27 1.57 -2.58
N PRO A 150 -9.57 0.39 -2.02
CA PRO A 150 -9.27 -0.87 -2.67
C PRO A 150 -10.04 -1.01 -3.99
N VAL A 151 -9.40 -1.67 -4.96
CA VAL A 151 -9.99 -2.00 -6.26
C VAL A 151 -9.89 -3.51 -6.50
N GLU A 152 -10.72 -4.04 -7.38
CA GLU A 152 -10.77 -5.49 -7.62
C GLU A 152 -9.44 -6.03 -8.11
N LYS A 153 -8.78 -5.31 -9.00
CA LYS A 153 -7.47 -5.69 -9.55
C LYS A 153 -6.67 -4.50 -10.04
N ALA A 154 -5.38 -4.67 -10.14
CA ALA A 154 -4.44 -3.82 -10.84
C ALA A 154 -3.44 -4.69 -11.59
N ASP A 155 -2.89 -4.17 -12.68
CA ASP A 155 -1.92 -4.90 -13.49
C ASP A 155 -0.63 -5.18 -12.70
N ALA A 156 -0.03 -6.34 -12.94
CA ALA A 156 1.23 -6.71 -12.34
C ALA A 156 2.34 -5.70 -12.67
N VAL A 157 3.21 -5.43 -11.71
CA VAL A 157 4.35 -4.53 -11.87
C VAL A 157 5.61 -5.35 -12.04
N GLU A 158 6.05 -5.49 -13.31
CA GLU A 158 7.26 -6.22 -13.64
C GLU A 158 8.53 -5.53 -13.15
N GLY A 159 9.49 -6.31 -12.65
CA GLY A 159 10.81 -5.84 -12.25
C GLY A 159 10.83 -4.99 -10.97
N ASN A 160 9.78 -5.04 -10.15
CA ASN A 160 9.79 -4.39 -8.84
C ASN A 160 10.71 -5.15 -7.88
N LEU A 161 11.68 -4.47 -7.31
CA LEU A 161 12.61 -5.00 -6.31
C LEU A 161 12.07 -4.91 -4.87
N LEU A 162 10.93 -4.24 -4.66
CA LEU A 162 10.28 -4.20 -3.36
C LEU A 162 9.37 -5.42 -3.19
N VAL A 163 9.55 -6.13 -2.08
CA VAL A 163 8.74 -7.29 -1.70
C VAL A 163 7.82 -6.91 -0.57
N GLY A 164 6.52 -7.12 -0.75
CA GLY A 164 5.50 -6.84 0.27
C GLY A 164 5.48 -7.92 1.36
N THR A 165 5.17 -7.51 2.58
CA THR A 165 5.04 -8.37 3.77
C THR A 165 3.58 -8.44 4.21
N VAL A 166 2.69 -8.88 3.30
CA VAL A 166 1.25 -8.95 3.59
C VAL A 166 0.96 -9.96 4.70
N ASP A 167 0.19 -9.52 5.69
CA ASP A 167 -0.33 -10.30 6.81
C ASP A 167 0.70 -10.97 7.74
N LYS A 168 1.99 -10.90 7.44
CA LYS A 168 3.05 -11.46 8.28
C LYS A 168 4.29 -10.56 8.33
N GLU A 169 5.00 -10.64 9.44
CA GLU A 169 6.31 -10.02 9.63
C GLU A 169 7.39 -10.79 8.85
N PHE A 170 8.38 -10.08 8.33
CA PHE A 170 9.59 -10.66 7.74
C PHE A 170 10.81 -10.27 8.58
N THR A 171 11.67 -11.25 8.90
CA THR A 171 12.94 -11.01 9.61
C THR A 171 14.11 -11.17 8.64
N ILE A 172 15.02 -10.21 8.63
CA ILE A 172 16.27 -10.32 7.85
C ILE A 172 17.19 -11.30 8.61
N GLU A 173 17.28 -12.53 8.13
CA GLU A 173 18.18 -13.54 8.68
C GLU A 173 19.64 -13.25 8.32
N ALA A 174 20.60 -13.79 9.06
CA ALA A 174 22.02 -13.58 8.80
C ALA A 174 22.44 -13.96 7.35
N ALA A 175 21.83 -14.99 6.77
CA ALA A 175 22.06 -15.42 5.39
C ALA A 175 21.46 -14.47 4.35
N SER A 176 20.58 -13.56 4.77
CA SER A 176 19.90 -12.56 3.92
C SER A 176 20.51 -11.16 4.02
N VAL A 177 21.56 -10.99 4.87
CA VAL A 177 22.31 -9.73 4.92
C VAL A 177 22.98 -9.46 3.57
N GLY A 178 22.82 -8.23 3.05
CA GLY A 178 23.22 -7.85 1.71
C GLY A 178 22.27 -8.27 0.58
N LYS A 179 21.15 -8.97 0.91
CA LYS A 179 20.13 -9.40 -0.07
C LYS A 179 18.73 -8.89 0.25
N ALA A 180 18.44 -8.63 1.53
CA ALA A 180 17.19 -8.06 2.00
C ALA A 180 17.49 -6.79 2.82
N TRP A 181 16.77 -5.71 2.55
CA TRP A 181 17.05 -4.38 3.08
C TRP A 181 15.78 -3.73 3.61
N SER A 182 15.82 -3.30 4.87
CA SER A 182 14.73 -2.57 5.52
C SER A 182 14.94 -1.07 5.41
N LEU A 183 13.86 -0.33 5.09
CA LEU A 183 13.91 1.13 5.04
C LEU A 183 13.92 1.72 6.46
N LYS A 184 14.92 2.55 6.73
CA LYS A 184 15.11 3.24 8.02
C LYS A 184 15.44 4.71 7.78
N LYS A 185 15.14 5.56 8.76
CA LYS A 185 15.64 6.93 8.81
C LYS A 185 16.89 6.96 9.69
N ASN A 186 17.99 7.41 9.12
CA ASN A 186 19.24 7.59 9.85
C ASN A 186 19.80 8.99 9.52
N ASP A 187 20.13 9.78 10.54
CA ASP A 187 20.62 11.15 10.41
C ASP A 187 19.77 12.03 9.46
N GLY A 188 18.43 11.89 9.55
CA GLY A 188 17.50 12.62 8.72
C GLY A 188 17.31 12.07 7.30
N ILE A 189 18.05 11.05 6.89
CA ILE A 189 18.05 10.48 5.53
C ILE A 189 17.33 9.14 5.54
N MET A 190 16.39 8.95 4.57
CA MET A 190 15.76 7.66 4.34
C MET A 190 16.70 6.76 3.55
N GLN A 191 16.99 5.59 4.09
CA GLN A 191 17.92 4.63 3.52
C GLN A 191 17.55 3.21 3.85
N PHE A 192 17.89 2.27 2.97
CA PHE A 192 17.76 0.86 3.20
C PHE A 192 19.01 0.32 3.87
N MET A 193 18.83 -0.41 4.95
CA MET A 193 19.90 -1.07 5.72
C MET A 193 19.64 -2.57 5.81
N SER A 194 20.70 -3.36 5.70
CA SER A 194 20.63 -4.83 5.76
C SER A 194 21.37 -5.31 6.99
N GLU A 195 20.65 -5.58 8.06
CA GLU A 195 21.17 -6.01 9.35
C GLU A 195 20.42 -7.24 9.83
N ALA A 196 21.16 -8.29 10.25
CA ALA A 196 20.56 -9.50 10.81
C ALA A 196 19.69 -9.18 12.03
N GLY A 197 18.55 -9.87 12.16
CA GLY A 197 17.58 -9.66 13.22
C GLY A 197 16.64 -8.46 13.02
N THR A 198 16.83 -7.67 11.97
CA THR A 198 15.89 -6.57 11.66
C THR A 198 14.56 -7.14 11.23
N LYS A 199 13.49 -6.67 11.85
CA LYS A 199 12.10 -7.02 11.55
C LYS A 199 11.46 -5.98 10.65
N VAL A 200 10.86 -6.45 9.56
CA VAL A 200 9.97 -5.69 8.68
C VAL A 200 8.55 -6.04 9.06
N ALA A 201 7.78 -5.06 9.50
CA ALA A 201 6.42 -5.27 9.98
C ALA A 201 5.51 -5.86 8.90
N LYS A 202 4.42 -6.52 9.31
CA LYS A 202 3.35 -6.91 8.38
C LYS A 202 2.79 -5.68 7.64
N ASN A 203 2.27 -5.89 6.44
CA ASN A 203 1.72 -4.84 5.56
C ASN A 203 2.72 -3.71 5.25
N SER A 204 4.00 -4.05 5.22
CA SER A 204 5.13 -3.20 4.87
C SER A 204 5.83 -3.73 3.61
N ALA A 205 7.05 -3.30 3.35
CA ALA A 205 7.87 -3.80 2.26
C ALA A 205 9.35 -3.72 2.60
N TYR A 206 10.13 -4.62 2.01
CA TYR A 206 11.60 -4.56 2.03
C TYR A 206 12.16 -4.58 0.61
N LEU A 207 13.38 -4.11 0.43
CA LEU A 207 14.08 -4.15 -0.85
C LEU A 207 14.82 -5.50 -0.96
N ALA A 208 14.51 -6.28 -2.00
CA ALA A 208 15.22 -7.52 -2.36
C ALA A 208 16.23 -7.20 -3.45
N TYR A 209 17.49 -7.03 -3.06
CA TYR A 209 18.57 -6.67 -3.98
C TYR A 209 19.92 -7.14 -3.43
N GLU A 210 20.71 -7.84 -4.23
CA GLU A 210 22.03 -8.31 -3.80
C GLU A 210 23.07 -7.21 -3.97
N SER A 211 23.71 -6.80 -2.88
CA SER A 211 24.72 -5.75 -2.85
C SER A 211 25.70 -5.93 -1.71
N THR A 212 26.94 -5.51 -1.93
CA THR A 212 28.00 -5.43 -0.90
C THR A 212 28.09 -4.07 -0.24
N GLU A 213 27.22 -3.12 -0.62
CA GLU A 213 27.14 -1.81 -0.01
C GLU A 213 26.68 -1.92 1.45
N SER A 214 27.10 -1.01 2.29
CA SER A 214 26.62 -0.93 3.69
C SER A 214 25.24 -0.28 3.79
N VAL A 215 24.84 0.51 2.77
CA VAL A 215 23.61 1.27 2.75
C VAL A 215 23.18 1.54 1.31
N ILE A 216 21.85 1.46 1.06
CA ILE A 216 21.23 1.87 -0.21
C ILE A 216 20.28 3.03 0.11
N TYR A 217 20.51 4.17 -0.51
CA TYR A 217 19.71 5.38 -0.26
C TYR A 217 18.40 5.34 -1.04
N LEU A 218 17.32 5.75 -0.38
CA LEU A 218 16.08 6.04 -1.07
C LEU A 218 16.26 7.32 -1.89
N ASN A 219 16.19 7.18 -3.23
CA ASN A 219 16.27 8.36 -4.09
C ASN A 219 15.03 9.22 -3.88
N GLN A 220 15.24 10.53 -3.67
CA GLN A 220 14.16 11.52 -3.71
C GLN A 220 13.97 11.92 -5.17
N THR A 221 12.73 11.93 -5.64
CA THR A 221 12.33 12.13 -7.04
C THR A 221 12.71 13.50 -7.65
N ASP A 222 13.24 14.39 -6.87
CA ASP A 222 13.58 15.77 -7.23
C ASP A 222 15.06 16.01 -7.54
N GLY A 223 15.82 14.96 -7.86
CA GLY A 223 17.14 15.06 -8.51
C GLY A 223 18.23 15.84 -7.76
N ILE A 224 17.92 16.43 -6.62
CA ILE A 224 18.85 17.24 -5.85
C ILE A 224 18.86 16.80 -4.40
N ARG A 225 19.87 16.05 -4.05
CA ARG A 225 20.13 15.69 -2.67
C ARG A 225 20.63 16.91 -1.90
N VAL A 226 19.80 17.42 -0.98
CA VAL A 226 20.34 18.27 0.09
C VAL A 226 21.02 17.34 1.09
N ILE A 227 22.31 17.15 0.98
CA ILE A 227 23.10 16.61 2.08
C ILE A 227 23.24 17.76 3.07
N THR A 228 22.33 17.82 4.05
CA THR A 228 22.61 18.54 5.27
C THR A 228 23.63 17.73 6.04
N THR A 229 24.89 17.91 5.74
CA THR A 229 25.95 17.47 6.62
C THR A 229 25.90 18.39 7.84
N SER A 230 25.24 17.94 8.90
CA SER A 230 25.58 18.38 10.26
C SER A 230 26.92 17.72 10.63
N GLY A 231 27.94 18.09 9.93
CA GLY A 231 29.31 17.71 10.17
C GLY A 231 30.18 18.84 9.65
N ASN A 232 30.99 19.42 10.48
CA ASN A 232 31.96 20.47 10.25
C ASN A 232 32.84 20.33 8.98
N GLY A 233 32.22 20.16 7.81
CA GLY A 233 32.91 20.31 6.53
C GLY A 233 32.84 21.73 6.12
N MET A 234 33.82 22.55 6.52
CA MET A 234 33.97 23.90 6.00
C MET A 234 34.14 23.81 4.48
N LEU A 235 33.49 24.74 3.77
CA LEU A 235 33.73 25.02 2.35
C LEU A 235 35.25 25.25 2.20
N ASP A 236 35.86 24.47 1.31
CA ASP A 236 37.28 24.66 1.00
C ASP A 236 37.39 25.72 -0.12
N GLU A 237 37.58 26.96 0.28
CA GLU A 237 37.66 28.09 -0.65
C GLU A 237 38.82 28.03 -1.65
N SER A 238 39.72 27.06 -1.50
CA SER A 238 40.78 26.78 -2.47
C SER A 238 40.33 25.92 -3.66
N LYS A 239 39.15 25.29 -3.58
CA LYS A 239 38.61 24.39 -4.62
C LYS A 239 37.51 25.08 -5.42
N PRO A 240 37.33 24.68 -6.69
CA PRO A 240 36.24 25.20 -7.51
C PRO A 240 34.85 25.01 -6.87
N MET A 241 34.06 26.08 -6.90
CA MET A 241 32.67 26.09 -6.46
C MET A 241 31.78 26.41 -7.65
N TYR A 242 30.60 25.77 -7.69
CA TYR A 242 29.62 25.97 -8.77
C TYR A 242 28.28 26.36 -8.18
N ASN A 243 27.53 27.25 -8.85
CA ASN A 243 26.13 27.51 -8.51
C ASN A 243 25.21 26.38 -8.97
N LEU A 244 23.91 26.50 -8.69
CA LEU A 244 22.91 25.48 -9.10
C LEU A 244 22.75 25.35 -10.62
N ALA A 245 23.18 26.35 -11.39
CA ALA A 245 23.20 26.32 -12.86
C ALA A 245 24.48 25.65 -13.42
N GLY A 246 25.39 25.14 -12.55
CA GLY A 246 26.67 24.56 -12.95
C GLY A 246 27.74 25.56 -13.34
N GLN A 247 27.53 26.85 -13.11
CA GLN A 247 28.52 27.91 -13.40
C GLN A 247 29.49 28.01 -12.23
N MET A 248 30.79 28.12 -12.53
CA MET A 248 31.82 28.36 -11.52
C MET A 248 31.63 29.75 -10.87
N VAL A 249 31.66 29.78 -9.54
CA VAL A 249 31.43 31.00 -8.75
C VAL A 249 32.62 31.30 -7.85
N GLY A 250 32.84 32.60 -7.59
CA GLY A 250 33.92 33.06 -6.75
C GLY A 250 33.60 33.03 -5.25
N LYS A 251 34.59 33.47 -4.48
CA LYS A 251 34.52 33.49 -3.00
C LYS A 251 33.43 34.42 -2.46
N ASP A 252 33.03 35.45 -3.20
CA ASP A 252 32.04 36.41 -2.75
C ASP A 252 30.61 36.08 -3.13
N TYR A 253 30.41 34.90 -3.80
CA TYR A 253 29.08 34.44 -4.17
C TYR A 253 28.27 34.11 -2.93
N LYS A 254 27.05 34.66 -2.84
CA LYS A 254 26.08 34.36 -1.77
C LYS A 254 24.98 33.51 -2.32
N GLY A 255 24.72 32.38 -1.65
CA GLY A 255 23.69 31.42 -2.03
C GLY A 255 24.19 29.97 -2.01
N VAL A 256 23.45 29.08 -2.62
CA VAL A 256 23.81 27.67 -2.64
C VAL A 256 24.94 27.42 -3.62
N VAL A 257 26.05 26.84 -3.14
CA VAL A 257 27.17 26.39 -3.94
C VAL A 257 27.34 24.87 -3.90
N ILE A 258 27.88 24.34 -4.98
CA ILE A 258 28.23 22.92 -5.11
C ILE A 258 29.76 22.82 -5.15
N GLN A 259 30.32 21.99 -4.28
CA GLN A 259 31.73 21.68 -4.25
C GLN A 259 31.92 20.17 -3.98
N ASN A 260 32.68 19.48 -4.82
CA ASN A 260 32.90 18.03 -4.73
C ASN A 260 31.58 17.21 -4.61
N GLY A 261 30.55 17.62 -5.36
CA GLY A 261 29.22 16.97 -5.32
C GLY A 261 28.38 17.26 -4.07
N LYS A 262 28.87 18.12 -3.16
CA LYS A 262 28.14 18.55 -1.95
C LYS A 262 27.64 19.98 -2.10
N LYS A 263 26.45 20.26 -1.53
CA LYS A 263 25.86 21.60 -1.47
C LYS A 263 26.23 22.28 -0.14
N TYR A 264 26.52 23.55 -0.24
CA TYR A 264 26.80 24.45 0.89
C TYR A 264 25.97 25.72 0.72
N ASN A 265 25.48 26.27 1.82
CA ASN A 265 24.87 27.59 1.82
C ASN A 265 25.95 28.61 2.22
N LYS A 266 26.23 29.56 1.36
CA LYS A 266 27.30 30.55 1.54
C LYS A 266 26.74 31.98 1.72
#